data_ab0f5402b11f36e90997a40b098a1f35
#
_entry.id   ab0f5402b11f36e90997a40b098a1f35
#
_cell.length_a   1.000
_cell.length_b   1.000
_cell.length_c   1.000
_cell.angle_alpha   90.00
_cell.angle_beta   90.00
_cell.angle_gamma   90.00
#
_symmetry.space_group_name_H-M   'P 1'
#
loop_
_entity.id
_entity.type
_entity.pdbx_description
1 polymer ?
#
loop_
_entity_poly.entity_id
_entity_poly.type
_entity_poly.pdbx_seq_one_letter_code
_entity_poly.pdbx_strand_id
1 'polypeptide(L)'
;MKKHFVRKCKVPKPSHISAPLTPGQVVIILSGRFRGRRVVFLKKLESNLLLVTGPYKYNGVPLKRVNAAYVLPTNTKLKLGAEVAKGVEDKYFDRVDIKRENEKDFFVDDKTKKERISSEKVKMQNDVDTQVKKAVDEVPMMKEYLRNRFALKNGDKPHLMKF
;
A
#
# COMPACT_ATOMS: atom_id res chain seq x y z
N MET A 1 -34.83 -23.63 -20.55
CA MET A 1 -34.28 -22.39 -19.93
C MET A 1 -33.30 -22.77 -18.85
N LYS A 2 -31.98 -22.52 -19.04
CA LYS A 2 -30.97 -22.76 -18.01
C LYS A 2 -30.97 -21.57 -17.02
N LYS A 3 -31.35 -21.84 -15.77
CA LYS A 3 -31.29 -20.80 -14.70
C LYS A 3 -29.84 -20.47 -14.45
N HIS A 4 -29.40 -19.24 -14.79
CA HIS A 4 -28.10 -18.69 -14.38
C HIS A 4 -28.14 -18.49 -12.88
N PHE A 5 -27.38 -19.30 -12.16
CA PHE A 5 -27.17 -19.16 -10.73
C PHE A 5 -26.16 -18.05 -10.51
N VAL A 6 -26.64 -16.84 -10.25
CA VAL A 6 -25.76 -15.73 -9.82
C VAL A 6 -25.34 -16.01 -8.38
N ARG A 7 -24.09 -16.43 -8.18
CA ARG A 7 -23.52 -16.54 -6.84
C ARG A 7 -23.44 -15.12 -6.24
N LYS A 8 -24.26 -14.85 -5.22
CA LYS A 8 -24.09 -13.64 -4.40
C LYS A 8 -22.69 -13.69 -3.79
N CYS A 9 -21.81 -12.79 -4.22
CA CYS A 9 -20.51 -12.61 -3.58
C CYS A 9 -20.76 -12.28 -2.11
N LYS A 10 -20.32 -13.14 -1.22
CA LYS A 10 -20.34 -12.85 0.21
C LYS A 10 -19.38 -11.69 0.45
N VAL A 11 -19.86 -10.62 1.08
CA VAL A 11 -19.00 -9.53 1.52
C VAL A 11 -17.92 -10.15 2.42
N PRO A 12 -16.64 -9.97 2.09
CA PRO A 12 -15.56 -10.54 2.89
C PRO A 12 -15.63 -9.98 4.32
N LYS A 13 -15.52 -10.86 5.31
CA LYS A 13 -15.45 -10.44 6.71
C LYS A 13 -14.21 -9.57 6.91
N PRO A 14 -14.29 -8.51 7.74
CA PRO A 14 -13.14 -7.69 8.03
C PRO A 14 -12.02 -8.56 8.63
N SER A 15 -10.80 -8.39 8.14
CA SER A 15 -9.64 -9.11 8.66
C SER A 15 -9.35 -8.66 10.08
N HIS A 16 -9.11 -9.62 10.97
CA HIS A 16 -8.70 -9.34 12.33
C HIS A 16 -7.25 -8.83 12.33
N ILE A 17 -7.01 -7.69 12.96
CA ILE A 17 -5.68 -7.15 13.22
C ILE A 17 -5.34 -7.48 14.67
N SER A 18 -4.21 -8.13 14.88
CA SER A 18 -3.78 -8.54 16.23
C SER A 18 -3.49 -7.38 17.18
N ALA A 19 -3.20 -6.19 16.65
CA ALA A 19 -2.96 -4.99 17.42
C ALA A 19 -3.61 -3.77 16.74
N PRO A 20 -4.13 -2.79 17.51
CA PRO A 20 -4.68 -1.56 16.95
C PRO A 20 -3.58 -0.78 16.23
N LEU A 21 -3.80 -0.46 14.95
CA LEU A 21 -2.90 0.35 14.15
C LEU A 21 -3.21 1.84 14.35
N THR A 22 -2.18 2.62 14.59
CA THR A 22 -2.28 4.08 14.67
C THR A 22 -1.74 4.72 13.39
N PRO A 23 -2.37 5.81 12.87
CA PRO A 23 -1.81 6.55 11.74
C PRO A 23 -0.36 6.97 12.01
N GLY A 24 0.50 6.86 11.01
CA GLY A 24 1.94 7.10 11.15
C GLY A 24 2.76 5.90 11.62
N GLN A 25 2.13 4.80 12.00
CA GLN A 25 2.86 3.59 12.41
C GLN A 25 3.54 2.94 11.21
N VAL A 26 4.80 2.54 11.40
CA VAL A 26 5.51 1.76 10.38
C VAL A 26 5.04 0.32 10.45
N VAL A 27 4.78 -0.27 9.30
CA VAL A 27 4.32 -1.65 9.17
C VAL A 27 5.14 -2.39 8.11
N ILE A 28 5.27 -3.70 8.26
CA ILE A 28 5.98 -4.54 7.29
C ILE A 28 4.96 -5.29 6.45
N ILE A 29 5.11 -5.22 5.13
CA ILE A 29 4.25 -5.98 4.21
C ILE A 29 4.79 -7.41 4.10
N LEU A 30 3.93 -8.40 4.35
CA LEU A 30 4.32 -9.82 4.36
C LEU A 30 4.09 -10.51 3.01
N SER A 31 3.22 -9.97 2.15
CA SER A 31 2.81 -10.64 0.91
C SER A 31 2.86 -9.72 -0.32
N GLY A 32 2.98 -10.32 -1.49
CA GLY A 32 2.93 -9.65 -2.79
C GLY A 32 4.26 -9.06 -3.25
N ARG A 33 4.20 -8.19 -4.28
CA ARG A 33 5.39 -7.59 -4.91
C ARG A 33 6.30 -6.85 -3.93
N PHE A 34 5.71 -6.24 -2.89
CA PHE A 34 6.42 -5.41 -1.91
C PHE A 34 6.65 -6.13 -0.59
N ARG A 35 6.64 -7.48 -0.58
CA ARG A 35 6.92 -8.26 0.62
C ARG A 35 8.25 -7.87 1.26
N GLY A 36 8.29 -7.77 2.58
CA GLY A 36 9.45 -7.37 3.37
C GLY A 36 9.72 -5.87 3.37
N ARG A 37 8.96 -5.04 2.61
CA ARG A 37 9.12 -3.59 2.66
C ARG A 37 8.47 -3.01 3.91
N ARG A 38 9.16 -2.06 4.53
CA ARG A 38 8.65 -1.24 5.62
C ARG A 38 7.92 -0.06 5.03
N VAL A 39 6.66 0.13 5.39
CA VAL A 39 5.80 1.18 4.87
C VAL A 39 5.08 1.89 6.01
N VAL A 40 4.57 3.06 5.76
CA VAL A 40 3.86 3.87 6.74
C VAL A 40 2.36 3.67 6.57
N PHE A 41 1.68 3.32 7.65
CA PHE A 41 0.23 3.23 7.68
C PHE A 41 -0.38 4.63 7.77
N LEU A 42 -1.32 4.94 6.89
CA LEU A 42 -1.99 6.23 6.84
C LEU A 42 -3.39 6.17 7.47
N LYS A 43 -4.27 5.38 6.89
CA LYS A 43 -5.64 5.21 7.36
C LYS A 43 -6.24 3.88 6.96
N LYS A 44 -7.33 3.50 7.60
CA LYS A 44 -8.20 2.40 7.19
C LYS A 44 -9.25 2.94 6.22
N LEU A 45 -9.46 2.23 5.11
CA LEU A 45 -10.46 2.55 4.08
C LEU A 45 -11.81 1.90 4.41
N GLU A 46 -12.88 2.35 3.72
CA GLU A 46 -14.22 1.79 3.85
C GLU A 46 -14.28 0.30 3.46
N SER A 47 -13.47 -0.11 2.50
CA SER A 47 -13.28 -1.52 2.11
C SER A 47 -12.63 -2.40 3.17
N ASN A 48 -12.37 -1.88 4.39
CA ASN A 48 -11.59 -2.51 5.46
C ASN A 48 -10.12 -2.82 5.10
N LEU A 49 -9.65 -2.30 3.97
CA LEU A 49 -8.24 -2.37 3.61
C LEU A 49 -7.45 -1.24 4.25
N LEU A 50 -6.17 -1.48 4.48
CA LEU A 50 -5.26 -0.48 5.01
C LEU A 50 -4.64 0.31 3.86
N LEU A 51 -4.71 1.63 3.97
CA LEU A 51 -3.98 2.54 3.09
C LEU A 51 -2.56 2.71 3.63
N VAL A 52 -1.59 2.34 2.83
CA VAL A 52 -0.17 2.45 3.18
C VAL A 52 0.59 3.19 2.07
N THR A 53 1.65 3.88 2.46
CA THR A 53 2.64 4.41 1.54
C THR A 53 4.04 4.11 2.07
N GLY A 54 4.94 3.75 1.17
CA GLY A 54 6.34 3.92 1.46
C GLY A 54 6.77 5.10 0.60
N PRO A 55 7.31 6.20 1.14
CA PRO A 55 7.70 7.31 0.28
C PRO A 55 8.42 6.78 -0.94
N TYR A 56 7.84 6.97 -2.12
CA TYR A 56 8.26 6.30 -3.35
C TYR A 56 9.76 6.49 -3.62
N LYS A 57 10.25 7.68 -3.28
CA LYS A 57 11.69 8.02 -3.40
C LYS A 57 12.60 7.14 -2.52
N TYR A 58 12.14 6.65 -1.37
CA TYR A 58 12.99 5.92 -0.43
C TYR A 58 12.93 4.41 -0.63
N ASN A 59 11.74 3.85 -0.80
CA ASN A 59 11.60 2.39 -0.89
C ASN A 59 10.83 1.89 -2.13
N GLY A 60 10.40 2.79 -3.02
CA GLY A 60 9.72 2.44 -4.26
C GLY A 60 8.30 1.87 -4.08
N VAL A 61 7.69 2.04 -2.90
CA VAL A 61 6.32 1.59 -2.65
C VAL A 61 5.35 2.76 -2.83
N PRO A 62 4.44 2.72 -3.80
CA PRO A 62 3.43 3.75 -3.99
C PRO A 62 2.32 3.64 -2.95
N LEU A 63 1.40 4.59 -2.97
CA LEU A 63 0.11 4.46 -2.28
C LEU A 63 -0.55 3.14 -2.68
N LYS A 64 -0.89 2.33 -1.70
CA LYS A 64 -1.41 0.99 -1.92
C LYS A 64 -2.41 0.59 -0.86
N ARG A 65 -3.43 -0.16 -1.28
CA ARG A 65 -4.33 -0.88 -0.38
C ARG A 65 -3.73 -2.24 -0.02
N VAL A 66 -3.68 -2.56 1.25
CA VAL A 66 -3.17 -3.84 1.75
C VAL A 66 -4.16 -4.42 2.75
N ASN A 67 -4.37 -5.72 2.68
CA ASN A 67 -5.20 -6.40 3.68
C ASN A 67 -4.43 -6.48 5.01
N ALA A 68 -5.11 -6.19 6.09
CA ALA A 68 -4.58 -6.22 7.44
C ALA A 68 -3.93 -7.57 7.83
N ALA A 69 -4.44 -8.69 7.28
CA ALA A 69 -3.88 -10.02 7.50
C ALA A 69 -2.44 -10.19 6.95
N TYR A 70 -2.02 -9.33 6.02
CA TYR A 70 -0.68 -9.37 5.41
C TYR A 70 0.23 -8.26 5.88
N VAL A 71 -0.06 -7.70 7.04
CA VAL A 71 0.71 -6.59 7.62
C VAL A 71 1.17 -6.96 9.01
N LEU A 72 2.45 -6.74 9.27
CA LEU A 72 3.04 -6.88 10.58
C LEU A 72 3.29 -5.49 11.17
N PRO A 73 2.59 -5.09 12.25
CA PRO A 73 2.80 -3.80 12.88
C PRO A 73 4.16 -3.76 13.60
N THR A 74 4.82 -2.59 13.57
CA THR A 74 6.04 -2.34 14.35
C THR A 74 5.75 -1.30 15.44
N ASN A 75 6.61 -1.21 16.44
CA ASN A 75 6.48 -0.21 17.51
C ASN A 75 6.90 1.21 17.06
N THR A 76 7.50 1.32 15.88
CA THR A 76 7.99 2.59 15.34
C THR A 76 6.82 3.43 14.81
N LYS A 77 6.71 4.69 15.25
CA LYS A 77 5.66 5.63 14.85
C LYS A 77 6.28 6.94 14.37
N LEU A 78 5.72 7.46 13.28
CA LEU A 78 6.00 8.79 12.76
C LEU A 78 4.89 9.76 13.20
N LYS A 79 5.24 10.98 13.48
CA LYS A 79 4.26 12.04 13.77
C LYS A 79 3.67 12.52 12.44
N LEU A 80 2.51 12.01 12.07
CA LEU A 80 1.78 12.45 10.88
C LEU A 80 0.58 13.31 11.28
N GLY A 81 0.34 14.38 10.54
CA GLY A 81 -0.88 15.15 10.64
C GLY A 81 -2.08 14.32 10.17
N ALA A 82 -3.25 14.54 10.77
CA ALA A 82 -4.49 13.84 10.42
C ALA A 82 -4.94 14.07 8.95
N GLU A 83 -4.34 15.04 8.28
CA GLU A 83 -4.71 15.46 6.92
C GLU A 83 -3.97 14.75 5.79
N VAL A 84 -2.87 14.03 6.11
CA VAL A 84 -1.94 13.46 5.11
C VAL A 84 -2.65 12.56 4.08
N ALA A 85 -3.72 11.90 4.46
CA ALA A 85 -4.47 10.99 3.60
C ALA A 85 -5.88 11.50 3.24
N LYS A 86 -6.18 12.80 3.43
CA LYS A 86 -7.45 13.38 2.97
C LYS A 86 -7.51 13.27 1.45
N GLY A 87 -8.66 12.85 0.92
CA GLY A 87 -8.88 12.72 -0.52
C GLY A 87 -8.45 11.39 -1.15
N VAL A 88 -7.73 10.52 -0.46
CA VAL A 88 -7.42 9.18 -0.98
C VAL A 88 -8.49 8.20 -0.50
N GLU A 89 -9.45 7.89 -1.36
CA GLU A 89 -10.54 6.93 -1.12
C GLU A 89 -10.33 5.64 -1.93
N ASP A 90 -11.26 4.69 -1.77
CA ASP A 90 -11.22 3.44 -2.54
C ASP A 90 -11.30 3.68 -4.05
N LYS A 91 -12.05 4.72 -4.50
CA LYS A 91 -12.17 5.12 -5.91
C LYS A 91 -10.84 5.48 -6.57
N TYR A 92 -9.86 5.99 -5.80
CA TYR A 92 -8.52 6.28 -6.31
C TYR A 92 -7.84 5.04 -6.91
N PHE A 93 -8.16 3.85 -6.42
CA PHE A 93 -7.56 2.59 -6.84
C PHE A 93 -8.33 1.90 -7.96
N ASP A 94 -9.42 2.47 -8.40
CA ASP A 94 -10.20 1.88 -9.50
C ASP A 94 -9.34 1.84 -10.77
N ARG A 95 -9.44 0.72 -11.46
CA ARG A 95 -8.77 0.54 -12.75
C ARG A 95 -9.60 1.21 -13.82
N VAL A 96 -8.97 2.01 -14.65
CA VAL A 96 -9.56 2.40 -15.91
C VAL A 96 -9.54 1.15 -16.79
N ASP A 97 -10.72 0.59 -17.07
CA ASP A 97 -10.85 -0.53 -18.00
C ASP A 97 -10.54 0.00 -19.41
N ILE A 98 -9.30 -0.18 -19.82
CA ILE A 98 -8.92 0.01 -21.22
C ILE A 98 -9.54 -1.17 -21.96
N LYS A 99 -10.68 -0.94 -22.64
CA LYS A 99 -11.27 -1.91 -23.55
C LYS A 99 -10.20 -2.24 -24.59
N ARG A 100 -9.80 -3.50 -24.61
CA ARG A 100 -8.96 -4.04 -25.70
C ARG A 100 -9.88 -4.19 -26.91
N GLU A 101 -9.84 -3.24 -27.82
CA GLU A 101 -10.73 -3.21 -28.95
C GLU A 101 -10.34 -4.22 -30.05
N ASN A 102 -9.08 -4.68 -30.11
CA ASN A 102 -8.64 -5.63 -31.14
C ASN A 102 -7.44 -6.47 -30.69
N GLU A 103 -7.37 -7.69 -31.22
CA GLU A 103 -6.19 -8.60 -31.06
C GLU A 103 -4.89 -8.03 -31.62
N LYS A 104 -4.96 -7.01 -32.48
CA LYS A 104 -3.78 -6.30 -33.05
C LYS A 104 -3.03 -5.44 -32.05
N ASP A 105 -3.62 -5.12 -30.91
CA ASP A 105 -2.98 -4.28 -29.89
C ASP A 105 -1.95 -5.02 -29.02
N PHE A 106 -1.66 -6.28 -29.32
CA PHE A 106 -0.59 -7.02 -28.63
C PHE A 106 0.82 -6.44 -28.92
N PHE A 107 1.00 -5.74 -30.02
CA PHE A 107 2.26 -5.14 -30.46
C PHE A 107 2.33 -3.62 -30.26
N VAL A 108 1.47 -3.09 -29.42
CA VAL A 108 1.45 -1.65 -29.15
C VAL A 108 2.69 -1.27 -28.35
N ASP A 109 3.44 -0.33 -28.93
CA ASP A 109 4.70 0.20 -28.42
C ASP A 109 4.64 0.61 -26.94
N ASP A 110 5.78 0.49 -26.23
CA ASP A 110 5.94 0.85 -24.82
C ASP A 110 5.54 2.30 -24.47
N LYS A 111 5.35 3.16 -25.44
CA LYS A 111 4.89 4.55 -25.29
C LYS A 111 3.45 4.62 -24.76
N THR A 112 2.55 3.76 -25.25
CA THR A 112 1.14 3.71 -24.81
C THR A 112 0.98 3.05 -23.44
N LYS A 113 1.95 2.25 -22.99
CA LYS A 113 1.95 1.69 -21.62
C LYS A 113 2.17 2.76 -20.55
N LYS A 114 2.81 3.89 -20.87
CA LYS A 114 3.05 5.00 -19.92
C LYS A 114 1.78 5.76 -19.56
N GLU A 115 0.76 5.76 -20.40
CA GLU A 115 -0.51 6.46 -20.16
C GLU A 115 -1.45 5.78 -19.15
N ARG A 116 -1.09 4.56 -18.69
CA ARG A 116 -1.89 3.81 -17.70
C ARG A 116 -1.96 4.44 -16.33
N ILE A 117 -1.12 5.41 -16.03
CA ILE A 117 -1.13 6.12 -14.75
C ILE A 117 -1.58 7.55 -15.03
N SER A 118 -2.77 7.90 -14.54
CA SER A 118 -3.29 9.25 -14.68
C SER A 118 -2.37 10.27 -13.98
N SER A 119 -2.21 11.44 -14.59
CA SER A 119 -1.41 12.52 -14.01
C SER A 119 -1.91 12.97 -12.64
N GLU A 120 -3.19 12.82 -12.37
CA GLU A 120 -3.81 13.10 -11.06
C GLU A 120 -3.32 12.12 -9.98
N LYS A 121 -3.20 10.83 -10.34
CA LYS A 121 -2.67 9.81 -9.40
C LYS A 121 -1.21 10.11 -9.04
N VAL A 122 -0.43 10.60 -9.99
CA VAL A 122 0.98 10.99 -9.75
C VAL A 122 1.05 12.22 -8.85
N LYS A 123 0.23 13.24 -9.08
CA LYS A 123 0.17 14.43 -8.23
C LYS A 123 -0.20 14.06 -6.80
N MET A 124 -1.28 13.31 -6.61
CA MET A 124 -1.74 12.88 -5.28
C MET A 124 -0.68 12.03 -4.53
N GLN A 125 0.02 11.14 -5.25
CA GLN A 125 1.16 10.41 -4.68
C GLN A 125 2.26 11.35 -4.18
N ASN A 126 2.62 12.36 -4.98
CA ASN A 126 3.66 13.32 -4.62
C ASN A 126 3.26 14.19 -3.44
N ASP A 127 2.00 14.60 -3.35
CA ASP A 127 1.48 15.43 -2.25
C ASP A 127 1.54 14.66 -0.92
N VAL A 128 1.06 13.42 -0.91
CA VAL A 128 1.13 12.55 0.27
C VAL A 128 2.59 12.26 0.63
N ASP A 129 3.41 11.90 -0.34
CA ASP A 129 4.82 11.58 -0.10
C ASP A 129 5.61 12.79 0.43
N THR A 130 5.28 14.01 0.01
CA THR A 130 5.93 15.23 0.50
C THR A 130 5.68 15.42 2.00
N GLN A 131 4.45 15.18 2.45
CA GLN A 131 4.10 15.29 3.86
C GLN A 131 4.76 14.17 4.70
N VAL A 132 4.73 12.92 4.19
CA VAL A 132 5.36 11.78 4.89
C VAL A 132 6.89 11.96 4.94
N LYS A 133 7.52 12.50 3.88
CA LYS A 133 8.96 12.78 3.87
C LYS A 133 9.36 13.75 4.96
N LYS A 134 8.62 14.82 5.18
CA LYS A 134 8.90 15.78 6.28
C LYS A 134 8.97 15.05 7.62
N ALA A 135 7.98 14.21 7.92
CA ALA A 135 7.97 13.43 9.16
C ALA A 135 9.11 12.39 9.25
N VAL A 136 9.52 11.82 8.11
CA VAL A 136 10.66 10.89 8.06
C VAL A 136 11.98 11.61 8.27
N ASP A 137 12.12 12.83 7.75
CA ASP A 137 13.36 13.62 7.86
C ASP A 137 13.59 14.15 9.28
N GLU A 138 12.52 14.28 10.09
CA GLU A 138 12.62 14.65 11.52
C GLU A 138 13.24 13.56 12.39
N VAL A 139 13.17 12.30 11.96
CA VAL A 139 13.65 11.16 12.76
C VAL A 139 14.98 10.66 12.18
N PRO A 140 16.07 10.66 12.96
CA PRO A 140 17.36 10.18 12.49
C PRO A 140 17.29 8.71 12.06
N MET A 141 18.05 8.32 11.05
CA MET A 141 18.16 6.97 10.50
C MET A 141 16.84 6.35 9.93
N MET A 142 15.73 7.09 9.93
CA MET A 142 14.44 6.57 9.48
C MET A 142 14.43 6.28 7.97
N LYS A 143 15.18 7.03 7.17
CA LYS A 143 15.31 6.80 5.72
C LYS A 143 15.90 5.42 5.43
N GLU A 144 17.00 5.09 6.09
CA GLU A 144 17.69 3.79 5.97
C GLU A 144 16.81 2.68 6.49
N TYR A 145 16.10 2.91 7.59
CA TYR A 145 15.15 1.95 8.16
C TYR A 145 14.05 1.60 7.17
N LEU A 146 13.43 2.58 6.51
CA LEU A 146 12.40 2.36 5.50
C LEU A 146 12.96 1.73 4.21
N ARG A 147 14.19 2.06 3.84
CA ARG A 147 14.85 1.52 2.65
C ARG A 147 15.18 0.04 2.78
N ASN A 148 15.59 -0.38 3.97
CA ASN A 148 15.98 -1.76 4.24
C ASN A 148 14.77 -2.67 4.22
N ARG A 149 14.94 -3.85 3.61
CA ARG A 149 13.94 -4.91 3.62
C ARG A 149 14.06 -5.73 4.89
N PHE A 150 12.91 -6.10 5.42
CA PHE A 150 12.83 -7.14 6.42
C PHE A 150 12.99 -8.51 5.75
N ALA A 151 13.89 -9.31 6.26
CA ALA A 151 14.10 -10.70 5.85
C ALA A 151 14.50 -11.52 7.06
N LEU A 152 14.00 -12.73 7.13
CA LEU A 152 14.41 -13.72 8.15
C LEU A 152 15.63 -14.47 7.64
N LYS A 153 16.60 -14.67 8.54
CA LYS A 153 17.79 -15.49 8.30
C LYS A 153 17.63 -16.86 8.96
N ASN A 154 18.46 -17.79 8.55
CA ASN A 154 18.50 -19.11 9.17
C ASN A 154 18.87 -18.98 10.67
N GLY A 155 18.07 -19.58 11.54
CA GLY A 155 18.23 -19.44 12.99
C GLY A 155 17.41 -18.33 13.66
N ASP A 156 16.81 -17.42 12.90
CA ASP A 156 15.94 -16.39 13.45
C ASP A 156 14.69 -17.02 14.08
N LYS A 157 14.28 -16.46 15.22
CA LYS A 157 13.08 -16.90 15.96
C LYS A 157 12.00 -15.80 15.92
N PRO A 158 11.12 -15.76 14.90
CA PRO A 158 10.16 -14.67 14.70
C PRO A 158 9.23 -14.45 15.89
N HIS A 159 8.87 -15.52 16.61
CA HIS A 159 8.01 -15.46 17.78
C HIS A 159 8.65 -14.78 19.01
N LEU A 160 9.96 -14.61 19.01
CA LEU A 160 10.69 -13.90 20.08
C LEU A 160 11.11 -12.48 19.67
N MET A 161 10.95 -12.12 18.39
CA MET A 161 11.33 -10.79 17.88
C MET A 161 10.34 -9.73 18.35
N LYS A 162 10.86 -8.60 18.79
CA LYS A 162 10.09 -7.39 19.03
C LYS A 162 10.19 -6.52 17.78
N PHE A 163 9.06 -6.19 17.20
CA PHE A 163 8.94 -5.38 16.00
C PHE A 163 8.60 -3.93 16.34
#